data_8a388b1d66566b76473a945ced5413c8
#
_entry.id   8a388b1d66566b76473a945ced5413c8
#
_cell.length_a   1.000
_cell.length_b   1.000
_cell.length_c   1.000
_cell.angle_alpha   90.00
_cell.angle_beta   90.00
_cell.angle_gamma   90.00
#
_symmetry.space_group_name_H-M   'P 1'
#
loop_
_entity.id
_entity.type
_entity.pdbx_description
1 polymer ?
#
loop_
_entity_poly.entity_id
_entity_poly.type
_entity_poly.pdbx_seq_one_letter_code
_entity_poly.pdbx_strand_id
1 'polypeptide(L)'
;MALNIVGSSDGRRQRSERSQTAIIEAALALMEEGTLVPTAQQIADRAGVGIRSFFRHFADMDSLFLAADEMLLDSYEALFQVADRDGSLSTRVSRAVELYGNAFDSLMQIILCTKALLWRFPKLKENYAWHQKRLRKELELWLPEVADLPKDRREAVHAVASFEMWHRLRAHQGLSYGASADIVTGMVMDLVSRS
;
A
#
# COMPACT_ATOMS: atom_id res chain seq x y z
N MET A 1 -31.49 -14.15 45.02
CA MET A 1 -31.95 -13.66 43.70
C MET A 1 -30.88 -12.71 43.20
N ALA A 2 -29.86 -13.22 42.50
CA ALA A 2 -28.73 -12.45 41.98
C ALA A 2 -29.03 -12.11 40.51
N LEU A 3 -29.23 -10.81 40.23
CA LEU A 3 -29.44 -10.29 38.89
C LEU A 3 -28.10 -10.31 38.13
N ASN A 4 -28.07 -11.06 37.08
CA ASN A 4 -26.97 -11.21 36.11
C ASN A 4 -26.80 -9.88 35.31
N ILE A 5 -25.82 -9.02 35.65
CA ILE A 5 -25.50 -7.79 34.93
C ILE A 5 -24.28 -8.08 34.02
N VAL A 6 -24.33 -9.10 33.19
CA VAL A 6 -23.25 -9.43 32.24
C VAL A 6 -23.51 -8.88 30.82
N GLY A 7 -24.71 -8.41 30.51
CA GLY A 7 -25.12 -8.05 29.14
C GLY A 7 -24.81 -6.65 28.64
N SER A 8 -24.39 -5.67 29.49
CA SER A 8 -24.30 -4.27 29.06
C SER A 8 -22.89 -3.80 28.62
N SER A 9 -21.84 -4.47 29.03
CA SER A 9 -20.46 -4.14 28.66
C SER A 9 -20.12 -4.65 27.25
N ASP A 10 -20.60 -5.81 26.88
CA ASP A 10 -20.34 -6.46 25.60
C ASP A 10 -20.98 -5.68 24.43
N GLY A 11 -22.22 -5.24 24.58
CA GLY A 11 -22.91 -4.45 23.55
C GLY A 11 -22.35 -3.02 23.35
N ARG A 12 -21.70 -2.44 24.39
CA ARG A 12 -20.99 -1.15 24.26
C ARG A 12 -19.65 -1.34 23.56
N ARG A 13 -18.93 -2.40 23.86
CA ARG A 13 -17.67 -2.75 23.23
C ARG A 13 -17.87 -3.05 21.74
N GLN A 14 -18.83 -3.89 21.39
CA GLN A 14 -19.16 -4.18 19.98
C GLN A 14 -19.56 -2.95 19.18
N ARG A 15 -20.35 -2.02 19.77
CA ARG A 15 -20.68 -0.75 19.11
C ARG A 15 -19.47 0.14 18.92
N SER A 16 -18.55 0.17 19.89
CA SER A 16 -17.29 0.90 19.79
C SER A 16 -16.42 0.35 18.66
N GLU A 17 -16.24 -0.95 18.61
CA GLU A 17 -15.44 -1.63 17.56
C GLU A 17 -16.04 -1.39 16.17
N ARG A 18 -17.37 -1.52 16.00
CA ARG A 18 -18.05 -1.20 14.73
C ARG A 18 -17.83 0.26 14.30
N SER A 19 -17.91 1.20 15.23
CA SER A 19 -17.68 2.62 14.91
C SER A 19 -16.23 2.87 14.50
N GLN A 20 -15.27 2.22 15.14
CA GLN A 20 -13.85 2.32 14.77
C GLN A 20 -13.60 1.77 13.37
N THR A 21 -14.10 0.59 13.07
CA THR A 21 -14.02 -0.03 11.73
C THR A 21 -14.65 0.87 10.66
N ALA A 22 -15.87 1.39 10.91
CA ALA A 22 -16.54 2.28 9.97
C ALA A 22 -15.76 3.56 9.68
N ILE A 23 -15.03 4.12 10.67
CA ILE A 23 -14.16 5.29 10.46
C ILE A 23 -12.98 4.92 9.55
N ILE A 24 -12.34 3.76 9.76
CA ILE A 24 -11.23 3.31 8.93
C ILE A 24 -11.70 3.07 7.49
N GLU A 25 -12.78 2.34 7.31
CA GLU A 25 -13.39 2.06 6.00
C GLU A 25 -13.78 3.35 5.26
N ALA A 26 -14.34 4.33 5.97
CA ALA A 26 -14.67 5.63 5.41
C ALA A 26 -13.43 6.41 4.94
N ALA A 27 -12.33 6.36 5.68
CA ALA A 27 -11.07 6.97 5.28
C ALA A 27 -10.52 6.32 4.01
N LEU A 28 -10.48 5.00 3.95
CA LEU A 28 -10.04 4.24 2.79
C LEU A 28 -10.90 4.53 1.56
N ALA A 29 -12.23 4.52 1.70
CA ALA A 29 -13.15 4.83 0.60
C ALA A 29 -12.93 6.24 0.03
N LEU A 30 -12.71 7.25 0.88
CA LEU A 30 -12.40 8.61 0.42
C LEU A 30 -11.07 8.66 -0.34
N MET A 31 -10.07 7.91 0.11
CA MET A 31 -8.77 7.83 -0.58
C MET A 31 -8.91 7.12 -1.93
N GLU A 32 -9.64 6.02 -2.01
CA GLU A 32 -9.93 5.29 -3.26
C GLU A 32 -10.71 6.15 -4.26
N GLU A 33 -11.62 7.00 -3.79
CA GLU A 33 -12.35 7.98 -4.59
C GLU A 33 -11.49 9.18 -5.03
N GLY A 34 -10.20 9.23 -4.65
CA GLY A 34 -9.24 10.24 -5.07
C GLY A 34 -9.16 11.47 -4.17
N THR A 35 -9.73 11.43 -2.95
CA THR A 35 -9.53 12.49 -1.96
C THR A 35 -8.12 12.40 -1.40
N LEU A 36 -7.17 13.15 -1.95
CA LEU A 36 -5.75 13.07 -1.60
C LEU A 36 -5.45 13.38 -0.13
N VAL A 37 -6.21 14.29 0.48
CA VAL A 37 -6.01 14.71 1.88
C VAL A 37 -7.36 14.74 2.59
N PRO A 38 -7.92 13.57 2.96
CA PRO A 38 -9.20 13.54 3.67
C PRO A 38 -9.07 14.18 5.05
N THR A 39 -10.08 14.96 5.43
CA THR A 39 -10.17 15.60 6.75
C THR A 39 -10.94 14.72 7.74
N ALA A 40 -10.69 14.90 9.04
CA ALA A 40 -11.43 14.19 10.10
C ALA A 40 -12.95 14.40 9.98
N GLN A 41 -13.40 15.60 9.55
CA GLN A 41 -14.83 15.87 9.37
C GLN A 41 -15.40 15.08 8.19
N GLN A 42 -14.73 15.06 7.03
CA GLN A 42 -15.18 14.28 5.87
C GLN A 42 -15.28 12.79 6.20
N ILE A 43 -14.29 12.28 6.92
CA ILE A 43 -14.25 10.86 7.34
C ILE A 43 -15.39 10.58 8.34
N ALA A 44 -15.61 11.43 9.34
CA ALA A 44 -16.69 11.27 10.31
C ALA A 44 -18.05 11.29 9.64
N ASP A 45 -18.28 12.24 8.73
CA ASP A 45 -19.53 12.37 7.96
C ASP A 45 -19.78 11.13 7.11
N ARG A 46 -18.76 10.63 6.41
CA ARG A 46 -18.82 9.43 5.58
C ARG A 46 -19.09 8.17 6.42
N ALA A 47 -18.48 8.06 7.61
CA ALA A 47 -18.68 6.96 8.56
C ALA A 47 -20.04 7.02 9.29
N GLY A 48 -20.80 8.10 9.15
CA GLY A 48 -22.06 8.31 9.86
C GLY A 48 -21.87 8.49 11.36
N VAL A 49 -20.72 9.03 11.81
CA VAL A 49 -20.42 9.28 13.23
C VAL A 49 -20.19 10.77 13.49
N GLY A 50 -20.48 11.20 14.71
CA GLY A 50 -20.13 12.57 15.10
C GLY A 50 -18.64 12.78 15.26
N ILE A 51 -18.12 13.98 14.97
CA ILE A 51 -16.69 14.32 15.06
C ILE A 51 -16.10 14.04 16.45
N ARG A 52 -16.90 14.20 17.53
CA ARG A 52 -16.45 13.82 18.90
C ARG A 52 -16.25 12.32 19.05
N SER A 53 -17.04 11.49 18.34
CA SER A 53 -16.85 10.03 18.31
C SER A 53 -15.60 9.67 17.54
N PHE A 54 -15.31 10.35 16.44
CA PHE A 54 -14.06 10.19 15.69
C PHE A 54 -12.85 10.39 16.62
N PHE A 55 -12.75 11.54 17.33
CA PHE A 55 -11.63 11.84 18.23
C PHE A 55 -11.61 11.00 19.51
N ARG A 56 -12.68 10.29 19.84
CA ARG A 56 -12.66 9.27 20.91
C ARG A 56 -11.97 7.99 20.46
N HIS A 57 -12.04 7.62 19.16
CA HIS A 57 -11.42 6.43 18.60
C HIS A 57 -9.98 6.68 18.14
N PHE A 58 -9.73 7.84 17.57
CA PHE A 58 -8.43 8.22 17.02
C PHE A 58 -8.01 9.57 17.59
N ALA A 59 -6.89 9.57 18.33
CA ALA A 59 -6.37 10.79 18.94
C ALA A 59 -6.00 11.86 17.89
N ASP A 60 -5.57 11.40 16.72
CA ASP A 60 -5.15 12.21 15.57
C ASP A 60 -5.32 11.44 14.25
N MET A 61 -5.06 12.12 13.15
CA MET A 61 -5.12 11.52 11.81
C MET A 61 -3.98 10.51 11.57
N ASP A 62 -2.83 10.67 12.23
CA ASP A 62 -1.69 9.75 12.10
C ASP A 62 -2.06 8.35 12.63
N SER A 63 -2.70 8.30 13.80
CA SER A 63 -3.20 7.04 14.39
C SER A 63 -4.29 6.37 13.54
N LEU A 64 -5.13 7.15 12.87
CA LEU A 64 -6.12 6.61 11.92
C LEU A 64 -5.45 6.00 10.70
N PHE A 65 -4.49 6.70 10.08
CA PHE A 65 -3.81 6.19 8.88
C PHE A 65 -2.99 4.94 9.18
N LEU A 66 -2.40 4.82 10.37
CA LEU A 66 -1.74 3.57 10.78
C LEU A 66 -2.73 2.42 10.93
N ALA A 67 -3.89 2.67 11.55
CA ALA A 67 -4.92 1.63 11.68
C ALA A 67 -5.52 1.24 10.30
N ALA A 68 -5.62 2.17 9.36
CA ALA A 68 -6.03 1.89 7.99
C ALA A 68 -4.99 1.03 7.25
N ASP A 69 -3.71 1.32 7.42
CA ASP A 69 -2.63 0.52 6.85
C ASP A 69 -2.59 -0.90 7.45
N GLU A 70 -2.75 -1.03 8.76
CA GLU A 70 -2.84 -2.33 9.44
C GLU A 70 -4.02 -3.16 8.92
N MET A 71 -5.19 -2.54 8.71
CA MET A 71 -6.38 -3.20 8.14
C MET A 71 -6.13 -3.73 6.72
N LEU A 72 -5.32 -3.03 5.92
CA LEU A 72 -5.01 -3.41 4.55
C LEU A 72 -3.82 -4.36 4.42
N LEU A 73 -3.07 -4.60 5.50
CA LEU A 73 -1.79 -5.33 5.43
C LEU A 73 -1.95 -6.72 4.82
N ASP A 74 -2.94 -7.50 5.26
CA ASP A 74 -3.21 -8.85 4.73
C ASP A 74 -3.57 -8.80 3.23
N SER A 75 -4.33 -7.78 2.82
CA SER A 75 -4.70 -7.57 1.41
C SER A 75 -3.48 -7.18 0.57
N TYR A 76 -2.59 -6.34 1.11
CA TYR A 76 -1.33 -6.00 0.44
C TYR A 76 -0.42 -7.22 0.31
N GLU A 77 -0.30 -8.02 1.36
CA GLU A 77 0.50 -9.24 1.32
C GLU A 77 -0.03 -10.22 0.27
N ALA A 78 -1.35 -10.37 0.17
CA ALA A 78 -1.98 -11.23 -0.83
C ALA A 78 -1.65 -10.80 -2.27
N LEU A 79 -1.50 -9.51 -2.55
CA LEU A 79 -1.12 -8.99 -3.88
C LEU A 79 0.29 -9.45 -4.31
N PHE A 80 1.18 -9.74 -3.36
CA PHE A 80 2.56 -10.15 -3.62
C PHE A 80 2.82 -11.63 -3.30
N GLN A 81 1.79 -12.37 -2.83
CA GLN A 81 1.89 -13.82 -2.65
C GLN A 81 1.84 -14.50 -4.01
N VAL A 82 2.93 -15.16 -4.38
CA VAL A 82 3.04 -15.89 -5.63
C VAL A 82 3.52 -17.29 -5.38
N ALA A 83 2.88 -18.23 -6.06
CA ALA A 83 3.17 -19.66 -5.90
C ALA A 83 4.46 -20.10 -6.59
N ASP A 84 4.91 -19.39 -7.64
CA ASP A 84 6.00 -19.87 -8.50
C ASP A 84 6.96 -18.74 -8.92
N ARG A 85 8.16 -18.79 -8.35
CA ARG A 85 9.31 -17.92 -8.69
C ARG A 85 10.35 -18.65 -9.55
N ASP A 86 10.01 -19.82 -10.10
CA ASP A 86 10.91 -20.63 -10.90
C ASP A 86 10.96 -20.18 -12.36
N GLY A 87 11.98 -20.59 -13.07
CA GLY A 87 12.14 -20.35 -14.50
C GLY A 87 13.37 -19.51 -14.86
N SER A 88 13.48 -19.21 -16.15
CA SER A 88 14.55 -18.34 -16.66
C SER A 88 14.47 -16.93 -16.07
N LEU A 89 15.59 -16.21 -16.06
CA LEU A 89 15.62 -14.79 -15.63
C LEU A 89 14.52 -13.98 -16.33
N SER A 90 14.39 -14.13 -17.66
CA SER A 90 13.35 -13.42 -18.43
C SER A 90 11.94 -13.73 -17.93
N THR A 91 11.64 -15.01 -17.66
CA THR A 91 10.34 -15.43 -17.13
C THR A 91 10.07 -14.81 -15.77
N ARG A 92 11.06 -14.83 -14.87
CA ARG A 92 10.94 -14.28 -13.52
C ARG A 92 10.78 -12.75 -13.52
N VAL A 93 11.54 -12.04 -14.39
CA VAL A 93 11.41 -10.59 -14.55
C VAL A 93 10.00 -10.23 -15.06
N SER A 94 9.51 -10.90 -16.12
CA SER A 94 8.17 -10.61 -16.64
C SER A 94 7.08 -10.85 -15.60
N ARG A 95 7.13 -11.96 -14.87
CA ARG A 95 6.16 -12.26 -13.80
C ARG A 95 6.23 -11.25 -12.65
N ALA A 96 7.42 -10.86 -12.23
CA ALA A 96 7.60 -9.85 -11.19
C ALA A 96 7.04 -8.50 -11.63
N VAL A 97 7.32 -8.05 -12.85
CA VAL A 97 6.80 -6.78 -13.39
C VAL A 97 5.28 -6.82 -13.50
N GLU A 98 4.69 -7.92 -13.95
CA GLU A 98 3.24 -8.10 -14.03
C GLU A 98 2.60 -8.05 -12.63
N LEU A 99 3.17 -8.73 -11.65
CA LEU A 99 2.71 -8.73 -10.26
C LEU A 99 2.73 -7.32 -9.67
N TYR A 100 3.86 -6.63 -9.77
CA TYR A 100 4.04 -5.28 -9.24
C TYR A 100 3.15 -4.27 -9.98
N GLY A 101 3.05 -4.37 -11.30
CA GLY A 101 2.18 -3.52 -12.11
C GLY A 101 0.71 -3.62 -11.71
N ASN A 102 0.21 -4.85 -11.53
CA ASN A 102 -1.15 -5.10 -11.06
C ASN A 102 -1.39 -4.54 -9.65
N ALA A 103 -0.44 -4.75 -8.74
CA ALA A 103 -0.52 -4.20 -7.39
C ALA A 103 -0.50 -2.66 -7.40
N PHE A 104 0.35 -2.04 -8.19
CA PHE A 104 0.44 -0.58 -8.29
C PHE A 104 -0.80 0.04 -8.93
N ASP A 105 -1.38 -0.58 -9.97
CA ASP A 105 -2.64 -0.09 -10.55
C ASP A 105 -3.80 -0.24 -9.55
N SER A 106 -3.88 -1.35 -8.82
CA SER A 106 -4.92 -1.58 -7.80
C SER A 106 -4.82 -0.62 -6.62
N LEU A 107 -3.61 -0.24 -6.21
CA LEU A 107 -3.34 0.60 -5.05
C LEU A 107 -3.05 2.06 -5.40
N MET A 108 -3.19 2.45 -6.68
CA MET A 108 -2.78 3.74 -7.21
C MET A 108 -3.23 4.91 -6.34
N GLN A 109 -4.53 5.01 -6.06
CA GLN A 109 -5.10 6.13 -5.31
C GLN A 109 -4.63 6.16 -3.86
N ILE A 110 -4.58 5.00 -3.20
CA ILE A 110 -4.09 4.88 -1.81
C ILE A 110 -2.63 5.30 -1.71
N ILE A 111 -1.77 4.86 -2.65
CA ILE A 111 -0.35 5.24 -2.66
C ILE A 111 -0.20 6.75 -2.89
N LEU A 112 -0.96 7.34 -3.82
CA LEU A 112 -0.91 8.78 -4.09
C LEU A 112 -1.36 9.60 -2.87
N CYS A 113 -2.45 9.20 -2.20
CA CYS A 113 -2.92 9.82 -0.97
C CYS A 113 -1.88 9.71 0.14
N THR A 114 -1.32 8.51 0.35
CA THR A 114 -0.24 8.28 1.33
C THR A 114 0.93 9.22 1.06
N LYS A 115 1.43 9.28 -0.18
CA LYS A 115 2.55 10.16 -0.56
C LYS A 115 2.24 11.64 -0.34
N ALA A 116 1.02 12.10 -0.58
CA ALA A 116 0.59 13.47 -0.32
C ALA A 116 0.59 13.82 1.18
N LEU A 117 0.57 12.83 2.06
CA LEU A 117 0.47 12.99 3.51
C LEU A 117 1.82 12.79 4.25
N LEU A 118 2.85 12.22 3.60
CA LEU A 118 4.13 11.87 4.25
C LEU A 118 4.86 13.05 4.90
N TRP A 119 4.71 14.26 4.34
CA TRP A 119 5.36 15.45 4.89
C TRP A 119 4.75 15.88 6.23
N ARG A 120 3.49 15.52 6.48
CA ARG A 120 2.70 15.96 7.63
C ARG A 120 2.69 14.95 8.77
N PHE A 121 2.75 13.63 8.44
CA PHE A 121 2.53 12.55 9.40
C PHE A 121 3.78 11.68 9.55
N PRO A 122 4.58 11.87 10.63
CA PRO A 122 5.85 11.16 10.82
C PRO A 122 5.71 9.64 10.88
N LYS A 123 4.71 9.13 11.60
CA LYS A 123 4.48 7.68 11.73
C LYS A 123 4.07 7.06 10.39
N LEU A 124 3.21 7.73 9.63
CA LEU A 124 2.86 7.29 8.27
C LEU A 124 4.10 7.25 7.37
N LYS A 125 5.00 8.22 7.49
CA LYS A 125 6.28 8.24 6.76
C LYS A 125 7.17 7.05 7.13
N GLU A 126 7.30 6.72 8.41
CA GLU A 126 8.07 5.56 8.88
C GLU A 126 7.49 4.27 8.35
N ASN A 127 6.17 4.13 8.39
CA ASN A 127 5.45 2.97 7.90
C ASN A 127 5.59 2.80 6.38
N TYR A 128 5.43 3.89 5.62
CA TYR A 128 5.67 3.88 4.18
C TYR A 128 7.11 3.44 3.85
N ALA A 129 8.11 3.93 4.57
CA ALA A 129 9.50 3.51 4.39
C ALA A 129 9.72 2.02 4.70
N TRP A 130 8.99 1.46 5.66
CA TRP A 130 8.99 0.03 5.95
C TRP A 130 8.42 -0.78 4.77
N HIS A 131 7.28 -0.36 4.19
CA HIS A 131 6.72 -0.99 2.99
C HIS A 131 7.68 -0.95 1.80
N GLN A 132 8.36 0.18 1.58
CA GLN A 132 9.36 0.29 0.51
C GLN A 132 10.53 -0.71 0.70
N LYS A 133 11.03 -0.88 1.93
CA LYS A 133 12.06 -1.89 2.23
C LYS A 133 11.56 -3.31 1.98
N ARG A 134 10.30 -3.57 2.29
CA ARG A 134 9.67 -4.87 2.05
C ARG A 134 9.54 -5.20 0.58
N LEU A 135 9.05 -4.26 -0.23
CA LEU A 135 8.97 -4.41 -1.69
C LEU A 135 10.33 -4.70 -2.31
N ARG A 136 11.40 -4.02 -1.86
CA ARG A 136 12.76 -4.29 -2.32
C ARG A 136 13.18 -5.73 -2.03
N LYS A 137 12.96 -6.22 -0.82
CA LYS A 137 13.27 -7.61 -0.45
C LYS A 137 12.47 -8.62 -1.27
N GLU A 138 11.19 -8.36 -1.50
CA GLU A 138 10.36 -9.21 -2.34
C GLU A 138 10.88 -9.28 -3.78
N LEU A 139 11.31 -8.16 -4.35
CA LEU A 139 11.92 -8.14 -5.68
C LEU A 139 13.22 -8.96 -5.73
N GLU A 140 14.06 -8.87 -4.69
CA GLU A 140 15.30 -9.67 -4.58
C GLU A 140 15.02 -11.17 -4.42
N LEU A 141 13.87 -11.57 -3.88
CA LEU A 141 13.42 -12.97 -3.88
C LEU A 141 13.01 -13.46 -5.28
N TRP A 142 12.47 -12.57 -6.12
CA TRP A 142 12.18 -12.85 -7.51
C TRP A 142 13.43 -12.91 -8.36
N LEU A 143 14.39 -12.05 -8.08
CA LEU A 143 15.59 -11.78 -8.86
C LEU A 143 16.82 -11.85 -7.93
N PRO A 144 17.23 -13.05 -7.49
CA PRO A 144 18.41 -13.20 -6.61
C PRO A 144 19.69 -12.59 -7.20
N GLU A 145 19.79 -12.53 -8.53
CA GLU A 145 20.90 -11.91 -9.27
C GLU A 145 21.11 -10.44 -8.91
N VAL A 146 20.05 -9.75 -8.45
CA VAL A 146 20.13 -8.34 -8.03
C VAL A 146 21.07 -8.17 -6.83
N ALA A 147 21.16 -9.16 -5.96
CA ALA A 147 22.07 -9.11 -4.79
C ALA A 147 23.56 -9.06 -5.18
N ASP A 148 23.91 -9.66 -6.31
CA ASP A 148 25.29 -9.74 -6.82
C ASP A 148 25.69 -8.54 -7.69
N LEU A 149 24.74 -7.65 -8.03
CA LEU A 149 25.01 -6.46 -8.82
C LEU A 149 25.83 -5.41 -8.04
N PRO A 150 26.66 -4.61 -8.75
CA PRO A 150 27.21 -3.37 -8.19
C PRO A 150 26.09 -2.48 -7.61
N LYS A 151 26.42 -1.73 -6.54
CA LYS A 151 25.44 -0.96 -5.77
C LYS A 151 24.59 -0.01 -6.64
N ASP A 152 25.21 0.67 -7.57
CA ASP A 152 24.54 1.62 -8.49
C ASP A 152 23.52 0.90 -9.38
N ARG A 153 23.85 -0.25 -9.92
CA ARG A 153 22.94 -1.07 -10.71
C ARG A 153 21.79 -1.64 -9.87
N ARG A 154 22.11 -2.14 -8.67
CA ARG A 154 21.07 -2.62 -7.73
C ARG A 154 20.06 -1.52 -7.43
N GLU A 155 20.52 -0.31 -7.10
CA GLU A 155 19.62 0.83 -6.86
C GLU A 155 18.84 1.21 -8.12
N ALA A 156 19.42 1.11 -9.31
CA ALA A 156 18.72 1.35 -10.57
C ALA A 156 17.60 0.32 -10.82
N VAL A 157 17.81 -0.97 -10.54
CA VAL A 157 16.76 -1.99 -10.62
C VAL A 157 15.59 -1.65 -9.70
N HIS A 158 15.87 -1.30 -8.44
CA HIS A 158 14.83 -0.92 -7.49
C HIS A 158 14.09 0.36 -7.91
N ALA A 159 14.77 1.32 -8.52
CA ALA A 159 14.15 2.55 -9.03
C ALA A 159 13.24 2.26 -10.23
N VAL A 160 13.68 1.40 -11.16
CA VAL A 160 12.90 1.00 -12.34
C VAL A 160 11.67 0.19 -11.95
N ALA A 161 11.78 -0.72 -10.98
CA ALA A 161 10.68 -1.54 -10.49
C ALA A 161 9.81 -0.85 -9.42
N SER A 162 9.87 0.48 -9.28
CA SER A 162 9.14 1.25 -8.29
C SER A 162 7.77 1.72 -8.77
N PHE A 163 6.91 2.07 -7.81
CA PHE A 163 5.65 2.77 -8.08
C PHE A 163 5.88 4.07 -8.86
N GLU A 164 6.93 4.82 -8.57
CA GLU A 164 7.24 6.09 -9.23
C GLU A 164 7.47 5.92 -10.73
N MET A 165 8.23 4.91 -11.14
CA MET A 165 8.42 4.60 -12.55
C MET A 165 7.11 4.16 -13.19
N TRP A 166 6.38 3.23 -12.54
CA TRP A 166 5.10 2.75 -13.04
C TRP A 166 4.09 3.89 -13.23
N HIS A 167 3.89 4.71 -12.21
CA HIS A 167 2.99 5.85 -12.24
C HIS A 167 3.39 6.87 -13.33
N ARG A 168 4.69 7.11 -13.52
CA ARG A 168 5.17 7.97 -14.60
C ARG A 168 4.76 7.45 -15.97
N LEU A 169 4.99 6.18 -16.25
CA LEU A 169 4.64 5.55 -17.52
C LEU A 169 3.12 5.57 -17.76
N ARG A 170 2.34 5.17 -16.75
CA ARG A 170 0.88 5.07 -16.83
C ARG A 170 0.17 6.43 -16.85
N ALA A 171 0.43 7.29 -15.86
CA ALA A 171 -0.34 8.51 -15.64
C ALA A 171 0.23 9.73 -16.39
N HIS A 172 1.57 9.87 -16.47
CA HIS A 172 2.17 11.05 -17.09
C HIS A 172 2.51 10.87 -18.57
N GLN A 173 2.87 9.65 -18.98
CA GLN A 173 3.16 9.35 -20.40
C GLN A 173 1.96 8.73 -21.12
N GLY A 174 0.88 8.36 -20.41
CA GLY A 174 -0.35 7.84 -20.99
C GLY A 174 -0.21 6.48 -21.64
N LEU A 175 0.80 5.67 -21.26
CA LEU A 175 1.05 4.37 -21.85
C LEU A 175 0.04 3.32 -21.38
N SER A 176 -0.25 2.35 -22.24
CA SER A 176 -1.04 1.19 -21.85
C SER A 176 -0.31 0.34 -20.80
N TYR A 177 -1.05 -0.54 -20.11
CA TYR A 177 -0.46 -1.50 -19.16
C TYR A 177 0.67 -2.31 -19.83
N GLY A 178 0.38 -2.94 -20.99
CA GLY A 178 1.35 -3.77 -21.69
C GLY A 178 2.61 -2.99 -22.09
N ALA A 179 2.46 -1.79 -22.68
CA ALA A 179 3.61 -0.97 -23.05
C ALA A 179 4.46 -0.57 -21.83
N SER A 180 3.82 -0.29 -20.68
CA SER A 180 4.53 0.02 -19.43
C SER A 180 5.28 -1.21 -18.90
N ALA A 181 4.64 -2.38 -18.92
CA ALA A 181 5.25 -3.64 -18.49
C ALA A 181 6.44 -4.03 -19.39
N ASP A 182 6.32 -3.88 -20.70
CA ASP A 182 7.40 -4.15 -21.66
C ASP A 182 8.62 -3.25 -21.41
N ILE A 183 8.40 -1.95 -21.16
CA ILE A 183 9.47 -1.00 -20.86
C ILE A 183 10.18 -1.38 -19.56
N VAL A 184 9.44 -1.62 -18.48
CA VAL A 184 10.03 -1.97 -17.17
C VAL A 184 10.78 -3.30 -17.28
N THR A 185 10.19 -4.31 -17.94
CA THR A 185 10.83 -5.62 -18.17
C THR A 185 12.14 -5.46 -18.95
N GLY A 186 12.15 -4.72 -20.03
CA GLY A 186 13.35 -4.47 -20.85
C GLY A 186 14.45 -3.78 -20.04
N MET A 187 14.12 -2.73 -19.29
CA MET A 187 15.06 -2.00 -18.46
C MET A 187 15.65 -2.88 -17.33
N VAL A 188 14.83 -3.67 -16.63
CA VAL A 188 15.30 -4.59 -15.60
C VAL A 188 16.20 -5.66 -16.19
N MET A 189 15.82 -6.26 -17.33
CA MET A 189 16.65 -7.24 -18.04
C MET A 189 18.01 -6.67 -18.42
N ASP A 190 18.05 -5.46 -18.98
CA ASP A 190 19.31 -4.78 -19.34
C ASP A 190 20.21 -4.52 -18.14
N LEU A 191 19.63 -4.13 -16.99
CA LEU A 191 20.38 -3.88 -15.76
C LEU A 191 20.95 -5.16 -15.14
N VAL A 192 20.18 -6.27 -15.21
CA VAL A 192 20.59 -7.54 -14.59
C VAL A 192 21.53 -8.35 -15.51
N SER A 193 21.32 -8.34 -16.83
CA SER A 193 22.06 -9.19 -17.77
C SER A 193 23.44 -8.65 -18.17
N ARG A 194 23.73 -7.37 -17.98
CA ARG A 194 25.03 -6.76 -18.37
C ARG A 194 26.05 -6.84 -17.22
N SER A 195 26.26 -8.04 -16.68
CA SER A 195 27.31 -8.29 -15.68
C SER A 195 28.67 -8.42 -16.33
#